data_0af206d26fd9c953ccb0eb3e439e8b05
#
_entry.id   0af206d26fd9c953ccb0eb3e439e8b05
#
_cell.length_a   1.000
_cell.length_b   1.000
_cell.length_c   1.000
_cell.angle_alpha   90.00
_cell.angle_beta   90.00
_cell.angle_gamma   90.00
#
_symmetry.space_group_name_H-M   'P 1'
#
loop_
_entity.id
_entity.type
_entity.pdbx_description
1 polymer ?
#
loop_
_entity_poly.entity_id
_entity_poly.type
_entity_poly.pdbx_seq_one_letter_code
_entity_poly.pdbx_strand_id
1 'polypeptide(L)'
;MIALVMFLIDQGTKYLIASRLEMYEQIPVIGNFFLITSSRNRGAAFGILQDQLWFFIVVTIAVVAGIVWYLRKMTKEGRKLLPTALALVLGGALGNFIDRLLMGEVVDFLQFNFGSYTFPIFNIADSCIVIGVGLIILDTILDGRREKLNKLNTSREVSGTEGNE
;
A
#
# COMPACT_ATOMS: atom_id res chain seq x y z
N MET A 1 15.21 -1.37 -1.93
CA MET A 1 15.33 0.01 -2.42
C MET A 1 13.97 0.71 -2.55
N ILE A 2 12.96 0.16 -3.22
CA ILE A 2 11.62 0.78 -3.39
C ILE A 2 10.98 1.15 -2.03
N ALA A 3 10.92 0.24 -1.08
CA ALA A 3 10.33 0.50 0.25
C ALA A 3 10.99 1.71 0.95
N LEU A 4 12.32 1.81 0.90
CA LEU A 4 13.05 2.93 1.49
C LEU A 4 12.73 4.25 0.78
N VAL A 5 12.68 4.24 -0.55
CA VAL A 5 12.36 5.45 -1.34
C VAL A 5 10.94 5.94 -1.00
N MET A 6 9.95 5.04 -0.98
CA MET A 6 8.58 5.41 -0.66
C MET A 6 8.41 5.88 0.78
N PHE A 7 9.09 5.23 1.72
CA PHE A 7 9.16 5.70 3.11
C PHE A 7 9.72 7.12 3.22
N LEU A 8 10.84 7.40 2.55
CA LEU A 8 11.47 8.74 2.58
C LEU A 8 10.59 9.82 1.93
N ILE A 9 9.93 9.49 0.81
CA ILE A 9 8.98 10.41 0.15
C ILE A 9 7.81 10.69 1.09
N ASP A 10 7.22 9.65 1.71
CA ASP A 10 6.11 9.81 2.66
C ASP A 10 6.51 10.71 3.84
N GLN A 11 7.59 10.38 4.52
CA GLN A 11 8.04 11.15 5.69
C GLN A 11 8.45 12.59 5.30
N GLY A 12 9.11 12.78 4.16
CA GLY A 12 9.47 14.10 3.66
C GLY A 12 8.25 14.96 3.34
N THR A 13 7.23 14.40 2.70
CA THR A 13 5.98 15.13 2.40
C THR A 13 5.20 15.44 3.68
N LYS A 14 5.07 14.50 4.62
CA LYS A 14 4.42 14.72 5.92
C LYS A 14 5.12 15.80 6.73
N TYR A 15 6.46 15.78 6.78
CA TYR A 15 7.24 16.84 7.43
C TYR A 15 7.00 18.20 6.78
N LEU A 16 7.00 18.28 5.45
CA LEU A 16 6.74 19.53 4.73
C LEU A 16 5.35 20.09 5.05
N ILE A 17 4.32 19.23 5.01
CA ILE A 17 2.94 19.61 5.33
C ILE A 17 2.84 20.07 6.78
N ALA A 18 3.33 19.27 7.74
CA ALA A 18 3.24 19.60 9.17
C ALA A 18 4.00 20.88 9.57
N SER A 19 5.05 21.24 8.81
CA SER A 19 5.87 22.43 9.07
C SER A 19 5.40 23.70 8.37
N ARG A 20 4.55 23.58 7.33
CA ARG A 20 4.18 24.72 6.46
C ARG A 20 2.70 25.06 6.50
N LEU A 21 1.83 24.13 6.85
CA LEU A 21 0.39 24.35 6.88
C LEU A 21 -0.13 24.29 8.32
N GLU A 22 -1.04 25.21 8.62
CA GLU A 22 -1.83 25.15 9.84
C GLU A 22 -2.82 23.97 9.79
N MET A 23 -3.31 23.57 10.96
CA MET A 23 -4.27 22.46 11.04
C MET A 23 -5.54 22.83 10.27
N TYR A 24 -5.95 21.94 9.35
CA TYR A 24 -7.10 22.11 8.44
C TYR A 24 -6.99 23.26 7.44
N GLU A 25 -5.85 23.89 7.32
CA GLU A 25 -5.58 24.81 6.19
C GLU A 25 -5.72 24.04 4.87
N GLN A 26 -6.31 24.68 3.86
CA GLN A 26 -6.57 24.06 2.56
C GLN A 26 -5.95 24.85 1.43
N ILE A 27 -5.11 24.22 0.63
CA ILE A 27 -4.51 24.77 -0.57
C ILE A 27 -5.17 24.10 -1.78
N PRO A 28 -5.98 24.81 -2.57
CA PRO A 28 -6.59 24.24 -3.77
C PRO A 28 -5.52 24.02 -4.85
N VAL A 29 -5.44 22.77 -5.36
CA VAL A 29 -4.55 22.37 -6.45
C VAL A 29 -5.35 22.30 -7.77
N ILE A 30 -6.54 21.67 -7.74
CA ILE A 30 -7.45 21.59 -8.88
C ILE A 30 -8.85 22.04 -8.40
N GLY A 31 -9.08 23.36 -8.46
CA GLY A 31 -10.34 23.95 -8.00
C GLY A 31 -10.75 23.44 -6.61
N ASN A 32 -12.00 23.04 -6.46
CA ASN A 32 -12.48 22.41 -5.22
C ASN A 32 -12.41 20.88 -5.26
N PHE A 33 -11.89 20.28 -6.34
CA PHE A 33 -11.82 18.83 -6.49
C PHE A 33 -10.65 18.21 -5.75
N PHE A 34 -9.44 18.78 -5.89
CA PHE A 34 -8.24 18.28 -5.22
C PHE A 34 -7.57 19.40 -4.43
N LEU A 35 -7.42 19.15 -3.14
CA LEU A 35 -6.79 20.08 -2.20
C LEU A 35 -5.66 19.38 -1.44
N ILE A 36 -4.66 20.16 -1.07
CA ILE A 36 -3.68 19.78 -0.06
C ILE A 36 -4.13 20.41 1.26
N THR A 37 -4.19 19.62 2.31
CA THR A 37 -4.57 20.07 3.65
C THR A 37 -3.63 19.52 4.71
N SER A 38 -3.83 19.88 5.98
CA SER A 38 -3.11 19.32 7.12
C SER A 38 -4.11 18.73 8.12
N SER A 39 -4.16 17.42 8.22
CA SER A 39 -5.06 16.71 9.14
C SER A 39 -4.28 15.72 10.00
N ARG A 40 -4.83 15.35 11.17
CA ARG A 40 -4.26 14.34 12.06
C ARG A 40 -5.26 13.21 12.25
N ASN A 41 -4.76 11.99 12.02
CA ASN A 41 -5.58 10.78 12.05
C ASN A 41 -5.09 9.84 13.15
N ARG A 42 -5.94 9.62 14.17
CA ARG A 42 -5.67 8.70 15.29
C ARG A 42 -6.26 7.32 15.11
N GLY A 43 -6.92 7.07 13.98
CA GLY A 43 -7.59 5.82 13.67
C GLY A 43 -7.22 5.24 12.32
N ALA A 44 -8.17 4.51 11.73
CA ALA A 44 -8.14 4.07 10.34
C ALA A 44 -8.92 5.02 9.43
N ALA A 45 -9.00 4.68 8.13
CA ALA A 45 -9.86 5.38 7.19
C ALA A 45 -11.33 5.42 7.70
N PHE A 46 -12.08 6.44 7.29
CA PHE A 46 -13.47 6.67 7.69
C PHE A 46 -13.69 6.89 9.20
N GLY A 47 -12.65 7.20 9.97
CA GLY A 47 -12.74 7.50 11.39
C GLY A 47 -13.05 6.30 12.29
N ILE A 48 -12.83 5.07 11.80
CA ILE A 48 -12.97 3.85 12.61
C ILE A 48 -11.72 3.58 13.44
N LEU A 49 -11.88 2.86 14.58
CA LEU A 49 -10.78 2.49 15.49
C LEU A 49 -10.00 3.72 16.02
N GLN A 50 -10.69 4.85 16.30
CA GLN A 50 -10.04 6.02 16.88
C GLN A 50 -9.38 5.67 18.21
N ASP A 51 -8.21 6.25 18.46
CA ASP A 51 -7.41 6.10 19.68
C ASP A 51 -6.94 4.65 19.98
N GLN A 52 -7.05 3.71 19.01
CA GLN A 52 -6.57 2.33 19.14
C GLN A 52 -5.09 2.20 18.68
N LEU A 53 -4.23 3.06 19.22
CA LEU A 53 -2.81 3.13 18.81
C LEU A 53 -2.11 1.77 18.89
N TRP A 54 -2.27 1.04 20.00
CA TRP A 54 -1.62 -0.26 20.20
C TRP A 54 -2.05 -1.31 19.18
N PHE A 55 -3.32 -1.29 18.79
CA PHE A 55 -3.81 -2.17 17.73
C PHE A 55 -3.07 -1.94 16.42
N PHE A 56 -2.92 -0.67 15.99
CA PHE A 56 -2.19 -0.35 14.77
C PHE A 56 -0.71 -0.71 14.84
N ILE A 57 -0.07 -0.50 15.99
CA ILE A 57 1.34 -0.87 16.21
C ILE A 57 1.51 -2.39 16.06
N VAL A 58 0.70 -3.19 16.75
CA VAL A 58 0.80 -4.66 16.71
C VAL A 58 0.51 -5.19 15.30
N VAL A 59 -0.55 -4.72 14.66
CA VAL A 59 -0.90 -5.13 13.29
C VAL A 59 0.22 -4.78 12.31
N THR A 60 0.78 -3.57 12.41
CA THR A 60 1.86 -3.17 11.51
C THR A 60 3.11 -4.01 11.72
N ILE A 61 3.50 -4.30 12.96
CA ILE A 61 4.64 -5.19 13.26
C ILE A 61 4.41 -6.57 12.64
N ALA A 62 3.22 -7.14 12.80
CA ALA A 62 2.89 -8.45 12.23
C ALA A 62 2.96 -8.45 10.69
N VAL A 63 2.40 -7.42 10.04
CA VAL A 63 2.45 -7.25 8.57
C VAL A 63 3.90 -7.09 8.10
N VAL A 64 4.68 -6.21 8.71
CA VAL A 64 6.09 -5.97 8.36
C VAL A 64 6.91 -7.25 8.51
N ALA A 65 6.76 -7.96 9.64
CA ALA A 65 7.45 -9.23 9.89
C ALA A 65 7.08 -10.29 8.83
N GLY A 66 5.79 -10.41 8.50
CA GLY A 66 5.29 -11.31 7.46
C GLY A 66 5.87 -10.99 6.08
N ILE A 67 5.88 -9.72 5.68
CA ILE A 67 6.44 -9.28 4.40
C ILE A 67 7.94 -9.56 4.34
N VAL A 68 8.69 -9.21 5.38
CA VAL A 68 10.14 -9.43 5.43
C VAL A 68 10.48 -10.91 5.40
N TRP A 69 9.74 -11.75 6.16
CA TRP A 69 9.90 -13.20 6.13
C TRP A 69 9.63 -13.76 4.72
N TYR A 70 8.55 -13.35 4.10
CA TYR A 70 8.18 -13.79 2.76
C TYR A 70 9.23 -13.38 1.71
N LEU A 71 9.68 -12.12 1.71
CA LEU A 71 10.70 -11.62 0.80
C LEU A 71 12.04 -12.35 0.94
N ARG A 72 12.40 -12.76 2.17
CA ARG A 72 13.62 -13.57 2.42
C ARG A 72 13.49 -14.99 1.88
N LYS A 73 12.29 -15.56 1.88
CA LYS A 73 12.01 -16.91 1.41
C LYS A 73 11.84 -16.99 -0.11
N MET A 74 11.49 -15.88 -0.75
CA MET A 74 11.34 -15.84 -2.21
C MET A 74 12.66 -16.17 -2.91
N THR A 75 12.66 -17.21 -3.71
CA THR A 75 13.72 -17.46 -4.71
C THR A 75 13.60 -16.43 -5.84
N LYS A 76 14.75 -15.93 -6.34
CA LYS A 76 14.84 -14.84 -7.33
C LYS A 76 14.44 -15.26 -8.76
N GLU A 77 13.40 -16.04 -8.92
CA GLU A 77 12.95 -16.50 -10.23
C GLU A 77 12.12 -15.42 -10.93
N GLY A 78 12.78 -14.47 -11.59
CA GLY A 78 12.22 -13.65 -12.68
C GLY A 78 11.00 -12.76 -12.37
N ARG A 79 10.31 -12.96 -11.27
CA ARG A 79 9.10 -12.24 -10.86
C ARG A 79 9.44 -10.89 -10.23
N LYS A 80 9.00 -9.81 -10.87
CA LYS A 80 9.24 -8.46 -10.37
C LYS A 80 7.99 -7.84 -9.73
N LEU A 81 6.77 -8.31 -10.10
CA LEU A 81 5.53 -7.67 -9.69
C LEU A 81 5.28 -7.82 -8.18
N LEU A 82 5.27 -9.03 -7.66
CA LEU A 82 5.02 -9.31 -6.25
C LEU A 82 6.06 -8.68 -5.31
N PRO A 83 7.39 -8.77 -5.56
CA PRO A 83 8.37 -8.07 -4.72
C PRO A 83 8.21 -6.54 -4.73
N THR A 84 7.83 -5.96 -5.88
CA THR A 84 7.56 -4.53 -5.98
C THR A 84 6.30 -4.16 -5.17
N ALA A 85 5.24 -4.93 -5.30
CA ALA A 85 4.01 -4.74 -4.54
C ALA A 85 4.23 -4.82 -3.02
N LEU A 86 4.95 -5.86 -2.57
CA LEU A 86 5.32 -6.01 -1.16
C LEU A 86 6.22 -4.88 -0.66
N ALA A 87 7.12 -4.38 -1.51
CA ALA A 87 7.97 -3.25 -1.15
C ALA A 87 7.18 -1.94 -1.01
N LEU A 88 6.13 -1.72 -1.82
CA LEU A 88 5.21 -0.58 -1.66
C LEU A 88 4.44 -0.68 -0.34
N VAL A 89 3.85 -1.84 -0.06
CA VAL A 89 3.13 -2.07 1.22
C VAL A 89 4.07 -1.87 2.40
N LEU A 90 5.30 -2.40 2.33
CA LEU A 90 6.29 -2.25 3.40
C LEU A 90 6.67 -0.78 3.62
N GLY A 91 6.94 -0.01 2.56
CA GLY A 91 7.29 1.40 2.65
C GLY A 91 6.17 2.24 3.26
N GLY A 92 4.93 2.04 2.81
CA GLY A 92 3.75 2.72 3.35
C GLY A 92 3.44 2.32 4.80
N ALA A 93 3.49 1.01 5.10
CA ALA A 93 3.27 0.54 6.47
C ALA A 93 4.27 1.13 7.46
N LEU A 94 5.56 1.20 7.09
CA LEU A 94 6.60 1.83 7.90
C LEU A 94 6.39 3.33 8.04
N GLY A 95 5.93 4.03 7.00
CA GLY A 95 5.62 5.45 7.05
C GLY A 95 4.57 5.78 8.11
N ASN A 96 3.40 5.14 8.03
CA ASN A 96 2.34 5.34 9.01
C ASN A 96 2.68 4.77 10.41
N PHE A 97 3.56 3.77 10.47
CA PHE A 97 4.03 3.22 11.75
C PHE A 97 4.89 4.20 12.54
N ILE A 98 5.85 4.84 11.87
CA ILE A 98 6.74 5.81 12.53
C ILE A 98 5.95 7.01 13.05
N ASP A 99 4.99 7.54 12.30
CA ASP A 99 4.12 8.62 12.76
C ASP A 99 3.39 8.22 14.05
N ARG A 100 2.74 7.04 14.05
CA ARG A 100 2.03 6.53 15.22
C ARG A 100 2.94 6.29 16.43
N LEU A 101 4.14 5.80 16.19
CA LEU A 101 5.10 5.53 17.27
C LEU A 101 5.62 6.82 17.92
N LEU A 102 5.86 7.87 17.13
CA LEU A 102 6.46 9.11 17.60
C LEU A 102 5.42 10.14 18.06
N MET A 103 4.27 10.23 17.36
CA MET A 103 3.28 11.28 17.57
C MET A 103 1.92 10.75 18.06
N GLY A 104 1.69 9.44 18.01
CA GLY A 104 0.40 8.83 18.34
C GLY A 104 -0.69 9.00 17.26
N GLU A 105 -0.38 9.72 16.19
CA GLU A 105 -1.29 10.05 15.09
C GLU A 105 -0.55 10.10 13.76
N VAL A 106 -1.28 10.05 12.64
CA VAL A 106 -0.72 10.10 11.28
C VAL A 106 -1.05 11.44 10.65
N VAL A 107 -0.10 12.00 9.90
CA VAL A 107 -0.30 13.22 9.10
C VAL A 107 -0.94 12.85 7.77
N ASP A 108 -2.20 13.28 7.54
CA ASP A 108 -2.95 13.10 6.30
C ASP A 108 -3.13 14.45 5.61
N PHE A 109 -2.99 14.50 4.27
CA PHE A 109 -2.93 15.75 3.56
C PHE A 109 -3.52 15.77 2.15
N LEU A 110 -3.83 14.63 1.55
CA LEU A 110 -4.46 14.53 0.23
C LEU A 110 -5.98 14.48 0.41
N GLN A 111 -6.68 15.53 -0.04
CA GLN A 111 -8.13 15.65 0.06
C GLN A 111 -8.76 15.69 -1.33
N PHE A 112 -9.73 14.82 -1.59
CA PHE A 112 -10.54 14.81 -2.80
C PHE A 112 -12.00 15.04 -2.48
N ASN A 113 -12.63 16.00 -3.17
CA ASN A 113 -14.04 16.33 -3.03
C ASN A 113 -14.80 15.94 -4.31
N PHE A 114 -15.88 15.20 -4.14
CA PHE A 114 -16.77 14.77 -5.21
C PHE A 114 -18.16 15.44 -5.00
N GLY A 115 -18.27 16.68 -5.42
CA GLY A 115 -19.45 17.51 -5.14
C GLY A 115 -19.59 17.78 -3.63
N SER A 116 -20.64 17.28 -3.02
CA SER A 116 -20.88 17.40 -1.56
C SER A 116 -20.17 16.33 -0.71
N TYR A 117 -19.57 15.31 -1.34
CA TYR A 117 -18.87 14.24 -0.63
C TYR A 117 -17.37 14.48 -0.62
N THR A 118 -16.78 14.54 0.57
CA THR A 118 -15.32 14.55 0.76
C THR A 118 -14.83 13.14 1.05
N PHE A 119 -13.92 12.65 0.19
CA PHE A 119 -13.24 11.39 0.44
C PHE A 119 -12.36 11.51 1.69
N PRO A 120 -12.21 10.47 2.52
CA PRO A 120 -11.30 10.50 3.66
C PRO A 120 -9.93 11.01 3.26
N ILE A 121 -9.41 11.97 4.03
CA ILE A 121 -8.08 12.53 3.77
C ILE A 121 -7.06 11.41 4.01
N PHE A 122 -6.04 11.33 3.16
CA PHE A 122 -5.02 10.28 3.20
C PHE A 122 -3.64 10.84 2.84
N ASN A 123 -2.63 9.99 2.81
CA ASN A 123 -1.23 10.36 2.55
C ASN A 123 -0.55 9.44 1.52
N ILE A 124 0.74 9.64 1.29
CA ILE A 124 1.53 8.83 0.34
C ILE A 124 1.66 7.38 0.82
N ALA A 125 1.82 7.15 2.14
CA ALA A 125 1.90 5.80 2.70
C ALA A 125 0.63 4.99 2.41
N ASP A 126 -0.56 5.59 2.59
CA ASP A 126 -1.85 4.96 2.28
C ASP A 126 -1.97 4.61 0.79
N SER A 127 -1.55 5.55 -0.08
CA SER A 127 -1.49 5.31 -1.53
C SER A 127 -0.60 4.13 -1.87
N CYS A 128 0.59 4.03 -1.25
CA CYS A 128 1.50 2.91 -1.44
C CYS A 128 0.91 1.58 -0.98
N ILE A 129 0.21 1.57 0.16
CA ILE A 129 -0.46 0.37 0.68
C ILE A 129 -1.56 -0.08 -0.29
N VAL A 130 -2.44 0.82 -0.70
CA VAL A 130 -3.57 0.50 -1.60
C VAL A 130 -3.06 0.00 -2.96
N ILE A 131 -2.11 0.69 -3.57
CA ILE A 131 -1.50 0.27 -4.85
C ILE A 131 -0.79 -1.08 -4.67
N GLY A 132 -0.01 -1.24 -3.61
CA GLY A 132 0.70 -2.48 -3.33
C GLY A 132 -0.24 -3.67 -3.16
N VAL A 133 -1.32 -3.52 -2.40
CA VAL A 133 -2.36 -4.57 -2.25
C VAL A 133 -3.03 -4.88 -3.59
N GLY A 134 -3.36 -3.87 -4.38
CA GLY A 134 -3.92 -4.05 -5.73
C GLY A 134 -2.99 -4.86 -6.64
N LEU A 135 -1.68 -4.58 -6.59
CA LEU A 135 -0.67 -5.33 -7.34
C LEU A 135 -0.48 -6.77 -6.85
N ILE A 136 -0.61 -7.03 -5.55
CA ILE A 136 -0.60 -8.40 -4.98
C ILE A 136 -1.79 -9.20 -5.52
N ILE A 137 -2.98 -8.61 -5.51
CA ILE A 137 -4.18 -9.24 -6.06
C ILE A 137 -3.99 -9.53 -7.55
N LEU A 138 -3.49 -8.57 -8.31
CA LEU A 138 -3.22 -8.74 -9.73
C LEU A 138 -2.21 -9.88 -9.99
N ASP A 139 -1.10 -9.92 -9.26
CA ASP A 139 -0.09 -10.98 -9.37
C ASP A 139 -0.71 -12.36 -9.10
N THR A 140 -1.53 -12.49 -8.06
CA THR A 140 -2.23 -13.72 -7.70
C THR A 140 -3.15 -14.20 -8.83
N ILE A 141 -3.92 -13.29 -9.44
CA ILE A 141 -4.80 -13.61 -10.57
C ILE A 141 -3.99 -14.07 -11.79
N LEU A 142 -2.90 -13.38 -12.10
CA LEU A 142 -2.04 -13.71 -13.24
C LEU A 142 -1.36 -15.09 -13.06
N ASP A 143 -0.94 -15.41 -11.86
CA ASP A 143 -0.35 -16.71 -11.53
C ASP A 143 -1.36 -17.85 -11.67
N GLY A 144 -2.55 -17.71 -11.11
CA GLY A 144 -3.59 -18.72 -11.25
C GLY A 144 -3.94 -18.99 -12.73
N ARG A 145 -3.93 -17.94 -13.58
CA ARG A 145 -4.13 -18.12 -15.04
C ARG A 145 -2.97 -18.88 -15.71
N ARG A 146 -1.72 -18.56 -15.37
CA ARG A 146 -0.53 -19.24 -15.91
C ARG A 146 -0.50 -20.71 -15.53
N GLU A 147 -0.78 -21.02 -14.27
CA GLU A 147 -0.83 -22.41 -13.80
C GLU A 147 -1.90 -23.23 -14.54
N LYS A 148 -3.09 -22.64 -14.75
CA LYS A 148 -4.17 -23.29 -15.50
C LYS A 148 -3.77 -23.56 -16.97
N LEU A 149 -3.13 -22.60 -17.62
CA LEU A 149 -2.66 -22.77 -19.00
C LEU A 149 -1.57 -23.85 -19.10
N ASN A 150 -0.63 -23.86 -18.17
CA ASN A 150 0.42 -24.89 -18.15
C ASN A 150 -0.18 -26.30 -17.96
N LYS A 151 -1.13 -26.48 -17.06
CA LYS A 151 -1.83 -27.76 -16.86
C LYS A 151 -2.55 -28.22 -18.14
N LEU A 152 -3.22 -27.31 -18.85
CA LEU A 152 -3.90 -27.62 -20.12
C LEU A 152 -2.93 -28.02 -21.22
N ASN A 153 -1.78 -27.35 -21.32
CA ASN A 153 -0.76 -27.67 -22.33
C ASN A 153 -0.13 -29.05 -22.04
N THR A 154 0.24 -29.32 -20.79
CA THR A 154 0.78 -30.63 -20.37
C THR A 154 -0.22 -31.77 -20.66
N SER A 155 -1.50 -31.56 -20.39
CA SER A 155 -2.54 -32.57 -20.68
C SER A 155 -2.70 -32.84 -22.19
N ARG A 156 -2.52 -31.83 -23.04
CA ARG A 156 -2.58 -31.98 -24.50
C ARG A 156 -1.36 -32.71 -25.06
N GLU A 157 -0.16 -32.45 -24.51
CA GLU A 157 1.07 -33.14 -24.90
C GLU A 157 0.99 -34.63 -24.58
N VAL A 158 0.48 -35.03 -23.39
CA VAL A 158 0.32 -36.42 -22.99
C VAL A 158 -0.70 -37.14 -23.88
N SER A 159 -1.83 -36.51 -24.19
CA SER A 159 -2.85 -37.16 -25.06
C SER A 159 -2.42 -37.25 -26.52
N GLY A 160 -1.50 -36.37 -26.98
CA GLY A 160 -0.95 -36.42 -28.35
C GLY A 160 0.11 -37.50 -28.56
N THR A 161 0.78 -37.94 -27.49
CA THR A 161 1.78 -39.05 -27.56
C THR A 161 1.13 -40.43 -27.54
N GLU A 162 -0.01 -40.59 -26.88
CA GLU A 162 -0.73 -41.88 -26.84
C GLU A 162 -1.50 -42.23 -28.12
N GLY A 163 -1.68 -41.25 -29.03
CA GLY A 163 -2.39 -41.47 -30.31
C GLY A 163 -1.47 -41.85 -31.47
N ASN A 164 -0.14 -42.00 -31.30
CA ASN A 164 0.82 -42.32 -32.34
C ASN A 164 1.49 -43.73 -32.17
N GLU A 165 0.97 -44.56 -31.24
CA GLU A 165 1.30 -45.98 -31.14
C GLU A 165 0.14 -46.83 -31.73
#